data_43b6a0e44209a37d3a4ca604ec227dc0
#
_entry.id   43b6a0e44209a37d3a4ca604ec227dc0
#
_cell.length_a   1.000
_cell.length_b   1.000
_cell.length_c   1.000
_cell.angle_alpha   90.00
_cell.angle_beta   90.00
_cell.angle_gamma   90.00
#
_symmetry.space_group_name_H-M   'P 1'
#
loop_
_entity.id
_entity.type
_entity.pdbx_description
1 polymer ?
#
loop_
_entity_poly.entity_id
_entity_poly.type
_entity_poly.pdbx_seq_one_letter_code
_entity_poly.pdbx_strand_id
1 'polypeptide(L)'
;MPMIFKKGASAEKPPHIANGNAFLGDCFSSETDPDHQITSGFYRQEAGTPLVYTYNYDEMKVILEGNFTMKDETGYEVTAGPGDTFYFKKGCTITFTSTDYGLAFFVGLRPKGTA
;
A
#
# COMPACT_ATOMS: atom_id res chain seq x y z
N MET A 1 19.57 -15.98 -12.82
CA MET A 1 19.09 -15.74 -11.45
C MET A 1 17.78 -16.47 -11.26
N PRO A 2 17.62 -17.28 -10.21
CA PRO A 2 16.32 -17.89 -9.93
C PRO A 2 15.31 -16.81 -9.49
N MET A 3 14.06 -17.01 -9.84
CA MET A 3 12.98 -16.18 -9.29
C MET A 3 12.83 -16.44 -7.79
N ILE A 4 12.30 -15.47 -7.08
CA ILE A 4 11.98 -15.58 -5.66
C ILE A 4 10.47 -15.68 -5.53
N PHE A 5 10.02 -16.65 -4.72
CA PHE A 5 8.59 -16.97 -4.57
C PHE A 5 8.22 -17.05 -3.09
N LYS A 6 7.11 -16.43 -2.72
CA LYS A 6 6.52 -16.55 -1.39
C LYS A 6 5.07 -16.98 -1.52
N LYS A 7 4.80 -18.24 -1.18
CA LYS A 7 3.46 -18.82 -1.26
C LYS A 7 2.55 -18.19 -0.21
N GLY A 8 1.33 -17.80 -0.63
CA GLY A 8 0.31 -17.32 0.30
C GLY A 8 0.64 -16.00 0.97
N ALA A 9 1.51 -15.19 0.40
CA ALA A 9 1.95 -13.94 1.02
C ALA A 9 0.80 -13.00 1.37
N SER A 10 -0.26 -12.96 0.56
CA SER A 10 -1.44 -12.12 0.81
C SER A 10 -2.26 -12.54 2.02
N ALA A 11 -2.09 -13.77 2.50
CA ALA A 11 -2.82 -14.30 3.65
C ALA A 11 -2.18 -13.92 4.99
N GLU A 12 -0.95 -13.44 4.99
CA GLU A 12 -0.26 -12.97 6.19
C GLU A 12 -0.73 -11.56 6.54
N LYS A 13 -1.23 -11.35 7.76
CA LYS A 13 -1.59 -10.01 8.21
C LYS A 13 -0.33 -9.16 8.36
N PRO A 14 -0.22 -8.01 7.68
CA PRO A 14 0.94 -7.15 7.82
C PRO A 14 1.08 -6.59 9.24
N PRO A 15 2.28 -6.14 9.64
CA PRO A 15 2.49 -5.49 10.92
C PRO A 15 1.67 -4.21 11.07
N HIS A 16 1.22 -3.93 12.28
CA HIS A 16 0.56 -2.67 12.62
C HIS A 16 1.51 -1.49 12.41
N ILE A 17 1.01 -0.41 11.79
CA ILE A 17 1.82 0.80 11.54
C ILE A 17 1.22 2.07 12.14
N ALA A 18 -0.11 2.19 12.26
CA ALA A 18 -0.73 3.42 12.73
C ALA A 18 -2.16 3.20 13.22
N ASN A 19 -2.61 4.05 14.15
CA ASN A 19 -4.01 4.25 14.56
C ASN A 19 -4.74 3.02 15.09
N GLY A 20 -4.09 1.89 15.28
CA GLY A 20 -4.73 0.65 15.71
C GLY A 20 -5.46 -0.11 14.59
N ASN A 21 -5.62 0.49 13.40
CA ASN A 21 -6.41 -0.09 12.30
C ASN A 21 -5.69 -0.07 10.94
N ALA A 22 -4.42 0.33 10.90
CA ALA A 22 -3.61 0.34 9.67
C ALA A 22 -2.40 -0.58 9.82
N PHE A 23 -2.20 -1.46 8.83
CA PHE A 23 -1.17 -2.50 8.83
C PHE A 23 -0.44 -2.49 7.48
N LEU A 24 0.88 -2.49 7.51
CA LEU A 24 1.69 -2.49 6.29
C LEU A 24 2.92 -3.35 6.49
N GLY A 25 3.24 -4.19 5.50
CA GLY A 25 4.42 -5.02 5.51
C GLY A 25 5.04 -5.11 4.13
N ASP A 26 6.36 -4.89 4.07
CA ASP A 26 7.12 -5.07 2.84
C ASP A 26 7.41 -6.55 2.64
N CYS A 27 7.26 -7.01 1.40
CA CYS A 27 7.47 -8.41 1.03
C CYS A 27 8.84 -8.60 0.38
N PHE A 28 9.07 -7.90 -0.73
CA PHE A 28 10.31 -7.96 -1.48
C PHE A 28 10.82 -6.56 -1.78
N SER A 29 12.14 -6.43 -1.84
CA SER A 29 12.82 -5.23 -2.33
C SER A 29 13.93 -5.62 -3.29
N SER A 30 14.05 -4.91 -4.42
CA SER A 30 15.12 -5.17 -5.38
C SER A 30 16.47 -4.79 -4.81
N GLU A 31 17.52 -5.54 -5.18
CA GLU A 31 18.87 -5.39 -4.61
C GLU A 31 19.92 -5.02 -5.67
N THR A 32 19.56 -5.12 -6.96
CA THR A 32 20.53 -4.99 -8.05
C THR A 32 20.85 -3.54 -8.40
N ASP A 33 19.99 -2.60 -8.06
CA ASP A 33 20.21 -1.16 -8.27
C ASP A 33 19.85 -0.39 -7.00
N PRO A 34 20.83 -0.06 -6.13
CA PRO A 34 20.56 0.60 -4.86
C PRO A 34 19.99 2.01 -5.01
N ASP A 35 20.14 2.64 -6.16
CA ASP A 35 19.59 3.99 -6.39
C ASP A 35 18.14 3.96 -6.89
N HIS A 36 17.65 2.80 -7.33
CA HIS A 36 16.32 2.63 -7.91
C HIS A 36 15.66 1.37 -7.38
N GLN A 37 15.58 1.24 -6.06
CA GLN A 37 14.96 0.08 -5.44
C GLN A 37 13.45 0.15 -5.55
N ILE A 38 12.84 -0.98 -5.98
CA ILE A 38 11.40 -1.17 -5.92
C ILE A 38 11.08 -2.12 -4.77
N THR A 39 10.05 -1.80 -4.02
CA THR A 39 9.61 -2.59 -2.87
C THR A 39 8.13 -2.92 -3.01
N SER A 40 7.81 -4.18 -2.87
CA SER A 40 6.44 -4.66 -2.87
C SER A 40 6.00 -5.09 -1.48
N GLY A 41 4.68 -5.05 -1.25
CA GLY A 41 4.13 -5.53 0.00
C GLY A 41 2.61 -5.46 0.02
N PHE A 42 2.06 -5.56 1.22
CA PHE A 42 0.63 -5.55 1.44
C PHE A 42 0.26 -4.49 2.46
N TYR A 43 -0.86 -3.82 2.19
CA TYR A 43 -1.45 -2.83 3.07
C TYR A 43 -2.87 -3.24 3.41
N ARG A 44 -3.16 -3.31 4.71
CA ARG A 44 -4.49 -3.58 5.23
C ARG A 44 -4.97 -2.38 6.02
N GLN A 45 -6.16 -1.86 5.66
CA GLN A 45 -6.86 -0.81 6.39
C GLN A 45 -8.14 -1.40 6.93
N GLU A 46 -8.36 -1.27 8.25
CA GLU A 46 -9.63 -1.63 8.88
C GLU A 46 -10.45 -0.38 9.15
N ALA A 47 -11.76 -0.55 9.38
CA ALA A 47 -12.64 0.56 9.70
C ALA A 47 -12.16 1.31 10.95
N GLY A 48 -12.39 2.61 10.99
CA GLY A 48 -11.99 3.46 12.10
C GLY A 48 -11.26 4.71 11.65
N THR A 49 -10.19 5.06 12.38
CA THR A 49 -9.43 6.28 12.13
C THR A 49 -8.82 6.27 10.73
N PRO A 50 -9.01 7.33 9.93
CA PRO A 50 -8.36 7.43 8.63
C PRO A 50 -6.84 7.44 8.74
N LEU A 51 -6.15 6.81 7.78
CA LEU A 51 -4.72 6.96 7.63
C LEU A 51 -4.46 8.07 6.62
N VAL A 52 -3.70 9.09 7.02
CA VAL A 52 -3.26 10.16 6.12
C VAL A 52 -1.78 9.95 5.85
N TYR A 53 -1.43 9.81 4.57
CA TYR A 53 -0.05 9.51 4.18
C TYR A 53 0.40 10.41 3.04
N THR A 54 1.54 11.07 3.21
CA THR A 54 2.17 11.87 2.15
C THR A 54 3.30 11.06 1.53
N TYR A 55 3.22 10.84 0.23
CA TYR A 55 4.18 10.03 -0.51
C TYR A 55 5.43 10.85 -0.83
N ASN A 56 6.60 10.36 -0.44
CA ASN A 56 7.88 10.89 -0.88
C ASN A 56 8.55 10.03 -1.96
N TYR A 57 7.77 9.16 -2.59
CA TYR A 57 8.14 8.25 -3.68
C TYR A 57 6.90 7.95 -4.52
N ASP A 58 7.11 7.39 -5.71
CA ASP A 58 6.01 6.91 -6.55
C ASP A 58 5.58 5.51 -6.09
N GLU A 59 4.27 5.30 -6.02
CA GLU A 59 3.71 4.00 -5.63
C GLU A 59 2.54 3.62 -6.53
N MET A 60 2.42 2.35 -6.83
CA MET A 60 1.26 1.78 -7.50
C MET A 60 0.61 0.73 -6.61
N LYS A 61 -0.72 0.58 -6.72
CA LYS A 61 -1.50 -0.26 -5.82
C LYS A 61 -2.64 -0.92 -6.56
N VAL A 62 -2.91 -2.17 -6.25
CA VAL A 62 -4.12 -2.88 -6.68
C VAL A 62 -4.87 -3.38 -5.46
N ILE A 63 -6.18 -3.19 -5.45
CA ILE A 63 -7.04 -3.67 -4.37
C ILE A 63 -7.30 -5.16 -4.59
N LEU A 64 -7.10 -5.96 -3.55
CA LEU A 64 -7.28 -7.42 -3.59
C LEU A 64 -8.56 -7.86 -2.92
N GLU A 65 -8.93 -7.25 -1.78
CA GLU A 65 -10.08 -7.63 -0.98
C GLU A 65 -10.73 -6.39 -0.35
N GLY A 66 -12.02 -6.50 -0.07
CA GLY A 66 -12.74 -5.49 0.68
C GLY A 66 -12.95 -4.20 -0.08
N ASN A 67 -12.79 -3.08 0.61
CA ASN A 67 -12.98 -1.76 0.00
C ASN A 67 -12.04 -0.73 0.62
N PHE A 68 -11.76 0.30 -0.18
CA PHE A 68 -11.07 1.51 0.27
C PHE A 68 -11.82 2.72 -0.24
N THR A 69 -11.89 3.77 0.57
CA THR A 69 -12.16 5.11 0.09
C THR A 69 -10.86 5.89 0.23
N MET A 70 -10.41 6.47 -0.87
CA MET A 70 -9.16 7.22 -0.95
C MET A 70 -9.44 8.62 -1.45
N LYS A 71 -8.90 9.61 -0.75
CA LYS A 71 -9.08 11.01 -1.07
C LYS A 71 -7.71 11.69 -1.14
N ASP A 72 -7.45 12.40 -2.23
CA ASP A 72 -6.21 13.14 -2.39
C ASP A 72 -6.31 14.58 -1.85
N GLU A 73 -5.22 15.34 -1.91
CA GLU A 73 -5.14 16.70 -1.40
C GLU A 73 -6.01 17.70 -2.17
N THR A 74 -6.46 17.35 -3.39
CA THR A 74 -7.37 18.19 -4.18
C THR A 74 -8.84 18.00 -3.81
N GLY A 75 -9.13 16.99 -2.97
CA GLY A 75 -10.48 16.60 -2.62
C GLY A 75 -11.10 15.55 -3.54
N TYR A 76 -10.34 15.07 -4.55
CA TYR A 76 -10.81 13.96 -5.39
C TYR A 76 -10.88 12.68 -4.57
N GLU A 77 -12.08 12.09 -4.53
CA GLU A 77 -12.36 10.92 -3.70
C GLU A 77 -12.86 9.76 -4.57
N VAL A 78 -12.31 8.58 -4.31
CA VAL A 78 -12.65 7.34 -5.02
C VAL A 78 -12.95 6.26 -4.00
N THR A 79 -14.05 5.54 -4.19
CA THR A 79 -14.32 4.28 -3.48
C THR A 79 -14.02 3.13 -4.42
N ALA A 80 -13.15 2.24 -3.99
CA ALA A 80 -12.58 1.19 -4.82
C ALA A 80 -12.74 -0.18 -4.17
N GLY A 81 -12.78 -1.20 -5.01
CA GLY A 81 -12.87 -2.60 -4.62
C GLY A 81 -11.88 -3.48 -5.39
N PRO A 82 -11.99 -4.82 -5.24
CA PRO A 82 -11.03 -5.75 -5.85
C PRO A 82 -10.87 -5.54 -7.35
N GLY A 83 -9.61 -5.52 -7.79
CA GLY A 83 -9.23 -5.31 -9.19
C GLY A 83 -9.00 -3.86 -9.58
N ASP A 84 -9.40 -2.90 -8.76
CA ASP A 84 -9.14 -1.48 -9.03
C ASP A 84 -7.68 -1.14 -8.72
N THR A 85 -7.09 -0.28 -9.55
CA THR A 85 -5.68 0.07 -9.44
C THR A 85 -5.47 1.57 -9.34
N PHE A 86 -4.41 1.96 -8.63
CA PHE A 86 -4.07 3.35 -8.34
C PHE A 86 -2.62 3.64 -8.67
N TYR A 87 -2.36 4.89 -9.00
CA TYR A 87 -1.03 5.46 -9.06
C TYR A 87 -0.96 6.69 -8.16
N PHE A 88 -0.10 6.63 -7.14
CA PHE A 88 0.16 7.73 -6.21
C PHE A 88 1.50 8.35 -6.57
N LYS A 89 1.44 9.55 -7.12
CA LYS A 89 2.65 10.30 -7.50
C LYS A 89 3.37 10.81 -6.26
N LYS A 90 4.70 10.82 -6.31
CA LYS A 90 5.51 11.49 -5.30
C LYS A 90 4.99 12.90 -5.03
N GLY A 91 4.77 13.21 -3.76
CA GLY A 91 4.26 14.50 -3.31
C GLY A 91 2.76 14.52 -3.00
N CYS A 92 1.98 13.51 -3.42
CA CYS A 92 0.56 13.48 -3.11
C CYS A 92 0.31 13.08 -1.66
N THR A 93 -0.78 13.58 -1.10
CA THR A 93 -1.25 13.19 0.24
C THR A 93 -2.58 12.49 0.09
N ILE A 94 -2.65 11.26 0.58
CA ILE A 94 -3.83 10.41 0.46
C ILE A 94 -4.39 10.11 1.83
N THR A 95 -5.71 10.23 1.96
CA THR A 95 -6.47 9.79 3.14
C THR A 95 -7.13 8.47 2.81
N PHE A 96 -6.79 7.43 3.57
CA PHE A 96 -7.29 6.06 3.39
C PHE A 96 -8.32 5.74 4.46
N THR A 97 -9.47 5.23 4.05
CA THR A 97 -10.50 4.68 4.94
C THR A 97 -11.08 3.40 4.36
N SER A 98 -11.76 2.63 5.20
CA SER A 98 -12.57 1.48 4.77
C SER A 98 -13.81 1.40 5.64
N THR A 99 -14.91 0.87 5.08
CA THR A 99 -16.15 0.66 5.85
C THR A 99 -16.09 -0.59 6.72
N ASP A 100 -15.20 -1.51 6.41
CA ASP A 100 -14.95 -2.76 7.15
C ASP A 100 -13.45 -3.02 7.13
N TYR A 101 -12.93 -3.53 6.02
CA TYR A 101 -11.49 -3.64 5.78
C TYR A 101 -11.20 -3.58 4.27
N GLY A 102 -9.97 -3.25 3.95
CA GLY A 102 -9.42 -3.37 2.60
C GLY A 102 -8.02 -3.96 2.66
N LEU A 103 -7.69 -4.80 1.68
CA LEU A 103 -6.37 -5.35 1.47
C LEU A 103 -5.89 -5.00 0.08
N ALA A 104 -4.68 -4.45 0.00
CA ALA A 104 -4.07 -4.04 -1.26
C ALA A 104 -2.65 -4.57 -1.38
N PHE A 105 -2.24 -4.85 -2.62
CA PHE A 105 -0.84 -5.08 -2.97
C PHE A 105 -0.27 -3.78 -3.52
N PHE A 106 0.92 -3.41 -3.07
CA PHE A 106 1.60 -2.21 -3.56
C PHE A 106 2.99 -2.51 -4.07
N VAL A 107 3.46 -1.63 -4.96
CA VAL A 107 4.86 -1.55 -5.40
C VAL A 107 5.26 -0.08 -5.33
N GLY A 108 6.28 0.23 -4.54
CA GLY A 108 6.80 1.59 -4.37
C GLY A 108 8.26 1.69 -4.75
N LEU A 109 8.64 2.83 -5.31
CA LEU A 109 10.04 3.13 -5.65
C LEU A 109 10.75 3.64 -4.38
N ARG A 110 11.08 2.74 -3.49
CA ARG A 110 11.74 3.04 -2.21
C ARG A 110 12.46 1.82 -1.66
N PRO A 111 13.46 2.02 -0.77
CA PRO A 111 14.08 0.92 -0.04
C PRO A 111 13.08 0.25 0.92
N LYS A 112 13.34 -1.02 1.24
CA LYS A 112 12.55 -1.77 2.21
C LYS A 112 12.57 -1.09 3.58
N GLY A 113 11.40 -1.07 4.24
CA GLY A 113 11.28 -0.52 5.60
C GLY A 113 11.24 1.00 5.68
N THR A 114 11.07 1.70 4.56
CA THR A 114 11.08 3.17 4.52
C THR A 114 9.71 3.81 4.26
N ALA A 115 8.64 3.02 4.38
CA ALA A 115 7.28 3.54 4.20
C ALA A 115 6.91 4.59 5.27
#